data_ebf14c5702e9a0bcccb2f6e3e832f362
#
_entry.id   ebf14c5702e9a0bcccb2f6e3e832f362
#
_cell.length_a   1.000
_cell.length_b   1.000
_cell.length_c   1.000
_cell.angle_alpha   90.00
_cell.angle_beta   90.00
_cell.angle_gamma   90.00
#
_symmetry.space_group_name_H-M   'P 1'
#
loop_
_entity.id
_entity.type
_entity.pdbx_description
1 polymer ?
#
loop_
_entity_poly.entity_id
_entity_poly.type
_entity_poly.pdbx_seq_one_letter_code
_entity_poly.pdbx_strand_id
1 'polypeptide(L)'
;MNEYEHEKYLYDPNSPMRDESLYIYVLDAVLEAPFLDEVSKIRPAHLLELALKNRVGEPATDFTYTLVDGKKGTLYRTKADCLLLFFYNPDCHACKEITDQLAASPFVTEWIKNNKLKILAVYPDEDLEAWKKHISYMPAGWINSYDSTVSLKNDEIYDLKAIPTLYLLDKDKKVVLKDVTFNQVENYL
;
A
#
# COMPACT_ATOMS: atom_id res chain seq x y z
N MET A 1 1.96 -22.92 18.75
CA MET A 1 1.68 -22.26 17.46
C MET A 1 3.02 -22.10 16.78
N ASN A 2 3.18 -22.54 15.55
CA ASN A 2 4.44 -22.40 14.82
C ASN A 2 4.44 -21.06 14.06
N GLU A 3 5.60 -20.63 13.54
CA GLU A 3 5.76 -19.37 12.81
C GLU A 3 4.75 -19.22 11.65
N TYR A 4 4.50 -20.30 10.90
CA TYR A 4 3.55 -20.32 9.79
C TYR A 4 2.11 -20.01 10.23
N GLU A 5 1.70 -20.47 11.41
CA GLU A 5 0.38 -20.14 11.98
C GLU A 5 0.29 -18.67 12.35
N HIS A 6 1.34 -18.09 12.94
CA HIS A 6 1.37 -16.65 13.26
C HIS A 6 1.29 -15.80 11.99
N GLU A 7 2.04 -16.14 10.95
CA GLU A 7 1.97 -15.46 9.66
C GLU A 7 0.55 -15.50 9.09
N LYS A 8 -0.07 -16.68 9.06
CA LYS A 8 -1.43 -16.88 8.56
C LYS A 8 -2.46 -16.03 9.30
N TYR A 9 -2.34 -15.85 10.61
CA TYR A 9 -3.34 -15.10 11.38
C TYR A 9 -3.01 -13.62 11.49
N LEU A 10 -1.75 -13.25 11.66
CA LEU A 10 -1.37 -11.88 11.98
C LEU A 10 -0.91 -11.05 10.77
N TYR A 11 -0.49 -11.71 9.68
CA TYR A 11 0.11 -11.03 8.54
C TYR A 11 -0.62 -11.22 7.21
N ASP A 12 -1.31 -12.35 7.00
CA ASP A 12 -2.09 -12.59 5.77
C ASP A 12 -3.10 -11.45 5.54
N PRO A 13 -3.12 -10.81 4.35
CA PRO A 13 -4.01 -9.69 4.06
C PRO A 13 -5.50 -10.04 4.16
N ASN A 14 -5.86 -11.31 4.04
CA ASN A 14 -7.24 -11.80 4.17
C ASN A 14 -7.61 -12.21 5.59
N SER A 15 -6.68 -12.17 6.55
CA SER A 15 -6.96 -12.58 7.91
C SER A 15 -7.79 -11.51 8.65
N PRO A 16 -8.94 -11.87 9.25
CA PRO A 16 -9.69 -10.95 10.10
C PRO A 16 -8.97 -10.62 11.42
N MET A 17 -7.94 -11.39 11.77
CA MET A 17 -7.12 -11.20 12.98
C MET A 17 -5.79 -10.50 12.69
N ARG A 18 -5.62 -9.96 11.47
CA ARG A 18 -4.39 -9.31 11.07
C ARG A 18 -4.00 -8.20 12.04
N ASP A 19 -2.79 -8.30 12.58
CA ASP A 19 -2.17 -7.31 13.46
C ASP A 19 -0.65 -7.30 13.23
N GLU A 20 -0.20 -6.36 12.41
CA GLU A 20 1.23 -6.23 12.07
C GLU A 20 2.08 -5.90 13.30
N SER A 21 1.55 -5.17 14.28
CA SER A 21 2.30 -4.83 15.49
C SER A 21 2.58 -6.07 16.33
N LEU A 22 1.58 -6.94 16.48
CA LEU A 22 1.78 -8.24 17.14
C LEU A 22 2.70 -9.15 16.32
N TYR A 23 2.59 -9.11 14.99
CA TYR A 23 3.44 -9.93 14.14
C TYR A 23 4.93 -9.55 14.24
N ILE A 24 5.25 -8.26 14.35
CA ILE A 24 6.60 -7.77 14.60
C ILE A 24 7.18 -8.39 15.88
N TYR A 25 6.43 -8.42 17.00
CA TYR A 25 6.88 -9.06 18.23
C TYR A 25 7.12 -10.56 18.08
N VAL A 26 6.30 -11.25 17.28
CA VAL A 26 6.51 -12.67 16.97
C VAL A 26 7.80 -12.86 16.19
N LEU A 27 8.04 -12.05 15.16
CA LEU A 27 9.26 -12.13 14.33
C LEU A 27 10.52 -11.84 15.15
N ASP A 28 10.49 -10.83 16.01
CA ASP A 28 11.60 -10.53 16.94
C ASP A 28 11.89 -11.73 17.83
N ALA A 29 10.87 -12.33 18.44
CA ALA A 29 11.03 -13.51 19.30
C ALA A 29 11.57 -14.73 18.53
N VAL A 30 11.17 -14.92 17.28
CA VAL A 30 11.70 -15.99 16.40
C VAL A 30 13.19 -15.76 16.11
N LEU A 31 13.58 -14.53 15.82
CA LEU A 31 14.98 -14.18 15.52
C LEU A 31 15.89 -14.32 16.74
N GLU A 32 15.38 -14.06 17.94
CA GLU A 32 16.11 -14.22 19.20
C GLU A 32 16.17 -15.68 19.68
N ALA A 33 15.38 -16.59 19.09
CA ALA A 33 15.31 -17.99 19.53
C ALA A 33 16.64 -18.71 19.35
N PRO A 34 17.28 -19.22 20.44
CA PRO A 34 18.61 -19.81 20.36
C PRO A 34 18.64 -21.21 19.75
N PHE A 35 17.48 -21.83 19.59
CA PHE A 35 17.34 -23.18 19.03
C PHE A 35 17.11 -23.18 17.50
N LEU A 36 16.92 -22.01 16.89
CA LEU A 36 16.79 -21.86 15.44
C LEU A 36 18.16 -21.59 14.81
N ASP A 37 18.44 -22.28 13.72
CA ASP A 37 19.63 -22.02 12.91
C ASP A 37 19.47 -20.75 12.05
N GLU A 38 20.58 -20.28 11.51
CA GLU A 38 20.63 -19.06 10.70
C GLU A 38 19.78 -19.15 9.42
N VAL A 39 19.66 -20.35 8.83
CA VAL A 39 18.85 -20.55 7.61
C VAL A 39 17.36 -20.37 7.93
N SER A 40 16.92 -20.92 9.04
CA SER A 40 15.54 -20.78 9.51
C SER A 40 15.16 -19.33 9.85
N LYS A 41 16.14 -18.47 10.13
CA LYS A 41 15.93 -17.05 10.45
C LYS A 41 15.89 -16.13 9.23
N ILE A 42 16.30 -16.57 8.03
CA ILE A 42 16.37 -15.73 6.83
C ILE A 42 15.00 -15.13 6.49
N ARG A 43 13.98 -15.99 6.40
CA ARG A 43 12.62 -15.55 6.06
C ARG A 43 12.00 -14.65 7.13
N PRO A 44 12.03 -14.99 8.43
CA PRO A 44 11.59 -14.11 9.49
C PRO A 44 12.25 -12.73 9.48
N ALA A 45 13.56 -12.66 9.24
CA ALA A 45 14.30 -11.41 9.16
C ALA A 45 13.81 -10.54 7.99
N HIS A 46 13.59 -11.13 6.83
CA HIS A 46 13.04 -10.43 5.67
C HIS A 46 11.61 -9.93 5.93
N LEU A 47 10.74 -10.75 6.51
CA LEU A 47 9.37 -10.35 6.86
C LEU A 47 9.34 -9.24 7.90
N LEU A 48 10.27 -9.26 8.86
CA LEU A 48 10.42 -8.18 9.84
C LEU A 48 10.85 -6.87 9.14
N GLU A 49 11.80 -6.93 8.22
CA GLU A 49 12.21 -5.76 7.44
C GLU A 49 11.02 -5.15 6.68
N LEU A 50 10.19 -5.97 6.03
CA LEU A 50 8.99 -5.51 5.32
C LEU A 50 7.96 -4.90 6.28
N ALA A 51 7.67 -5.56 7.39
CA ALA A 51 6.72 -5.09 8.38
C ALA A 51 7.13 -3.74 9.00
N LEU A 52 8.44 -3.51 9.16
CA LEU A 52 8.98 -2.25 9.68
C LEU A 52 8.96 -1.10 8.66
N LYS A 53 8.73 -1.36 7.37
CA LYS A 53 8.62 -0.31 6.35
C LYS A 53 7.29 0.45 6.46
N ASN A 54 7.34 1.76 6.35
CA ASN A 54 6.16 2.63 6.29
C ASN A 54 5.14 2.38 7.41
N ARG A 55 5.60 2.32 8.66
CA ARG A 55 4.74 2.09 9.83
C ARG A 55 3.82 3.27 10.09
N VAL A 56 2.66 2.99 10.69
CA VAL A 56 1.75 4.04 11.15
C VAL A 56 2.47 4.98 12.13
N GLY A 57 2.35 6.29 11.89
CA GLY A 57 3.02 7.35 12.63
C GLY A 57 4.39 7.75 12.08
N GLU A 58 4.99 6.94 11.19
CA GLU A 58 6.30 7.22 10.59
C GLU A 58 6.15 7.87 9.20
N PRO A 59 7.18 8.60 8.71
CA PRO A 59 7.19 9.11 7.35
C PRO A 59 7.15 7.96 6.33
N ALA A 60 6.28 8.09 5.33
CA ALA A 60 6.26 7.15 4.21
C ALA A 60 7.52 7.31 3.35
N THR A 61 8.05 6.22 2.82
CA THR A 61 9.21 6.25 1.92
C THR A 61 8.85 6.98 0.62
N ASP A 62 9.66 7.96 0.22
CA ASP A 62 9.48 8.68 -1.05
C ASP A 62 9.74 7.76 -2.24
N PHE A 63 8.99 7.94 -3.30
CA PHE A 63 9.21 7.26 -4.57
C PHE A 63 8.81 8.16 -5.74
N THR A 64 9.37 7.87 -6.91
CA THR A 64 9.03 8.57 -8.15
C THR A 64 7.96 7.79 -8.91
N TYR A 65 6.95 8.48 -9.39
CA TYR A 65 5.93 7.94 -10.27
C TYR A 65 5.89 8.70 -11.61
N THR A 66 5.35 8.07 -12.63
CA THR A 66 5.20 8.64 -13.97
C THR A 66 3.71 8.73 -14.32
N LEU A 67 3.28 9.90 -14.79
CA LEU A 67 1.91 10.16 -15.23
C LEU A 67 1.67 9.66 -16.67
N VAL A 68 0.40 9.66 -17.07
CA VAL A 68 -0.02 9.25 -18.44
C VAL A 68 0.68 10.08 -19.53
N ASP A 69 0.94 11.37 -19.28
CA ASP A 69 1.63 12.27 -20.21
C ASP A 69 3.17 12.16 -20.15
N GLY A 70 3.70 11.21 -19.41
CA GLY A 70 5.14 10.97 -19.21
C GLY A 70 5.83 11.89 -18.20
N LYS A 71 5.12 12.84 -17.61
CA LYS A 71 5.69 13.68 -16.54
C LYS A 71 5.94 12.87 -15.28
N LYS A 72 7.03 13.17 -14.60
CA LYS A 72 7.40 12.53 -13.34
C LYS A 72 6.97 13.38 -12.14
N GLY A 73 6.44 12.72 -11.12
CA GLY A 73 6.20 13.27 -9.80
C GLY A 73 6.90 12.46 -8.72
N THR A 74 6.93 12.96 -7.49
CA THR A 74 7.32 12.16 -6.32
C THR A 74 6.24 12.24 -5.26
N LEU A 75 6.21 11.24 -4.37
CA LEU A 75 5.26 11.20 -3.27
C LEU A 75 5.30 12.52 -2.48
N TYR A 76 6.50 12.97 -2.09
CA TYR A 76 6.68 14.16 -1.25
C TYR A 76 6.33 15.47 -1.96
N ARG A 77 6.40 15.51 -3.29
CA ARG A 77 5.98 16.70 -4.08
C ARG A 77 4.46 16.73 -4.33
N THR A 78 3.76 15.64 -4.05
CA THR A 78 2.30 15.54 -4.21
C THR A 78 1.61 16.22 -3.04
N LYS A 79 1.23 17.50 -3.21
CA LYS A 79 0.58 18.30 -2.16
C LYS A 79 -0.88 17.85 -1.99
N ALA A 80 -1.23 17.46 -0.77
CA ALA A 80 -2.58 17.13 -0.33
C ALA A 80 -2.65 17.23 1.19
N ASP A 81 -3.81 17.53 1.76
CA ASP A 81 -4.02 17.45 3.21
C ASP A 81 -4.03 15.99 3.66
N CYS A 82 -4.74 15.14 2.91
CA CYS A 82 -4.66 13.68 3.00
C CYS A 82 -4.34 13.12 1.62
N LEU A 83 -3.49 12.10 1.55
CA LEU A 83 -3.13 11.42 0.32
C LEU A 83 -3.40 9.92 0.48
N LEU A 84 -4.34 9.39 -0.30
CA LEU A 84 -4.58 7.96 -0.39
C LEU A 84 -3.68 7.38 -1.49
N LEU A 85 -2.73 6.53 -1.10
CA LEU A 85 -1.99 5.70 -2.04
C LEU A 85 -2.81 4.46 -2.34
N PHE A 86 -3.01 4.18 -3.61
CA PHE A 86 -3.72 3.01 -4.10
C PHE A 86 -2.82 2.27 -5.08
N PHE A 87 -2.16 1.22 -4.57
CA PHE A 87 -1.39 0.31 -5.41
C PHE A 87 -2.32 -0.72 -6.02
N TYR A 88 -2.33 -0.81 -7.34
CA TYR A 88 -3.30 -1.62 -8.06
C TYR A 88 -2.71 -2.28 -9.32
N ASN A 89 -3.44 -3.28 -9.86
CA ASN A 89 -3.13 -3.88 -11.15
C ASN A 89 -4.39 -3.81 -12.05
N PRO A 90 -4.25 -3.47 -13.33
CA PRO A 90 -5.36 -3.38 -14.29
C PRO A 90 -6.25 -4.62 -14.36
N ASP A 91 -5.66 -5.81 -14.32
CA ASP A 91 -6.37 -7.10 -14.48
C ASP A 91 -6.85 -7.70 -13.15
N CYS A 92 -6.78 -6.91 -12.07
CA CYS A 92 -7.15 -7.34 -10.72
C CYS A 92 -8.62 -7.04 -10.43
N HIS A 93 -9.45 -8.07 -10.24
CA HIS A 93 -10.87 -7.91 -9.90
C HIS A 93 -11.08 -7.15 -8.59
N ALA A 94 -10.34 -7.50 -7.54
CA ALA A 94 -10.42 -6.81 -6.24
C ALA A 94 -10.01 -5.32 -6.35
N CYS A 95 -9.06 -4.99 -7.24
CA CYS A 95 -8.69 -3.59 -7.50
C CYS A 95 -9.85 -2.81 -8.14
N LYS A 96 -10.57 -3.46 -9.06
CA LYS A 96 -11.77 -2.86 -9.65
C LYS A 96 -12.85 -2.60 -8.58
N GLU A 97 -13.10 -3.56 -7.70
CA GLU A 97 -14.07 -3.41 -6.61
C GLU A 97 -13.71 -2.23 -5.70
N ILE A 98 -12.45 -2.08 -5.31
CA ILE A 98 -11.98 -0.95 -4.49
C ILE A 98 -12.11 0.37 -5.27
N THR A 99 -11.79 0.39 -6.57
CA THR A 99 -11.97 1.58 -7.41
C THR A 99 -13.44 2.00 -7.44
N ASP A 100 -14.35 1.06 -7.66
CA ASP A 100 -15.79 1.32 -7.70
C ASP A 100 -16.31 1.83 -6.34
N GLN A 101 -15.87 1.23 -5.21
CA GLN A 101 -16.23 1.65 -3.86
C GLN A 101 -15.74 3.07 -3.54
N LEU A 102 -14.47 3.37 -3.82
CA LEU A 102 -13.90 4.71 -3.61
C LEU A 102 -14.59 5.77 -4.47
N ALA A 103 -14.91 5.45 -5.73
CA ALA A 103 -15.59 6.36 -6.64
C ALA A 103 -17.07 6.60 -6.27
N ALA A 104 -17.75 5.59 -5.70
CA ALA A 104 -19.14 5.66 -5.31
C ALA A 104 -19.34 6.26 -3.92
N SER A 105 -18.31 6.32 -3.06
CA SER A 105 -18.43 6.85 -1.69
C SER A 105 -18.71 8.35 -1.68
N PRO A 106 -19.81 8.80 -1.05
CA PRO A 106 -20.09 10.22 -0.87
C PRO A 106 -19.02 10.94 -0.05
N PHE A 107 -18.48 10.28 0.99
CA PHE A 107 -17.43 10.85 1.86
C PHE A 107 -16.14 11.09 1.07
N VAL A 108 -15.65 10.08 0.35
CA VAL A 108 -14.44 10.19 -0.50
C VAL A 108 -14.64 11.30 -1.54
N THR A 109 -15.82 11.32 -2.21
CA THR A 109 -16.14 12.32 -3.23
C THR A 109 -16.18 13.73 -2.65
N GLU A 110 -16.77 13.90 -1.46
CA GLU A 110 -16.82 15.20 -0.78
C GLU A 110 -15.43 15.68 -0.38
N TRP A 111 -14.59 14.81 0.16
CA TRP A 111 -13.22 15.16 0.54
C TRP A 111 -12.36 15.54 -0.67
N ILE A 112 -12.52 14.86 -1.80
CA ILE A 112 -11.85 15.23 -3.06
C ILE A 112 -12.33 16.60 -3.56
N LYS A 113 -13.65 16.85 -3.58
CA LYS A 113 -14.23 18.15 -3.99
C LYS A 113 -13.73 19.31 -3.14
N ASN A 114 -13.56 19.08 -1.85
CA ASN A 114 -13.08 20.09 -0.90
C ASN A 114 -11.54 20.21 -0.88
N ASN A 115 -10.83 19.55 -1.80
CA ASN A 115 -9.36 19.49 -1.89
C ASN A 115 -8.67 18.95 -0.62
N LYS A 116 -9.39 18.22 0.23
CA LYS A 116 -8.85 17.60 1.45
C LYS A 116 -8.19 16.25 1.18
N LEU A 117 -8.64 15.54 0.16
CA LEU A 117 -8.12 14.23 -0.22
C LEU A 117 -7.67 14.24 -1.69
N LYS A 118 -6.51 13.65 -1.96
CA LYS A 118 -6.12 13.21 -3.29
C LYS A 118 -5.89 11.71 -3.28
N ILE A 119 -6.19 11.06 -4.39
CA ILE A 119 -5.90 9.64 -4.60
C ILE A 119 -4.77 9.56 -5.62
N LEU A 120 -3.65 8.94 -5.21
CA LEU A 120 -2.52 8.60 -6.07
C LEU A 120 -2.61 7.10 -6.35
N ALA A 121 -3.16 6.77 -7.51
CA ALA A 121 -3.26 5.40 -7.99
C ALA A 121 -1.97 5.05 -8.76
N VAL A 122 -1.26 4.03 -8.29
CA VAL A 122 0.05 3.64 -8.79
C VAL A 122 0.03 2.20 -9.26
N TYR A 123 0.38 1.98 -10.52
CA TYR A 123 0.65 0.66 -11.06
C TYR A 123 2.13 0.32 -10.84
N PRO A 124 2.45 -0.70 -10.02
CA PRO A 124 3.84 -0.98 -9.63
C PRO A 124 4.56 -1.98 -10.55
N ASP A 125 3.92 -2.45 -11.62
CA ASP A 125 4.41 -3.54 -12.45
C ASP A 125 4.80 -3.08 -13.87
N GLU A 126 5.21 -4.01 -14.76
CA GLU A 126 5.91 -3.73 -16.02
C GLU A 126 5.02 -3.62 -17.25
N ASP A 127 3.79 -4.18 -17.25
CA ASP A 127 2.91 -4.20 -18.42
C ASP A 127 2.23 -2.85 -18.65
N LEU A 128 2.97 -1.93 -19.26
CA LEU A 128 2.48 -0.58 -19.55
C LEU A 128 1.37 -0.56 -20.59
N GLU A 129 1.26 -1.57 -21.46
CA GLU A 129 0.19 -1.63 -22.46
C GLU A 129 -1.15 -1.99 -21.80
N ALA A 130 -1.14 -2.95 -20.84
CA ALA A 130 -2.31 -3.24 -20.02
C ALA A 130 -2.71 -2.00 -19.21
N TRP A 131 -1.74 -1.33 -18.55
CA TRP A 131 -1.99 -0.11 -17.79
C TRP A 131 -2.61 1.02 -18.63
N LYS A 132 -2.05 1.33 -19.81
CA LYS A 132 -2.57 2.37 -20.71
C LYS A 132 -4.01 2.09 -21.15
N LYS A 133 -4.33 0.84 -21.46
CA LYS A 133 -5.71 0.43 -21.81
C LYS A 133 -6.68 0.64 -20.65
N HIS A 134 -6.21 0.39 -19.42
CA HIS A 134 -7.03 0.49 -18.21
C HIS A 134 -7.30 1.94 -17.78
N ILE A 135 -6.44 2.89 -18.13
CA ILE A 135 -6.54 4.31 -17.69
C ILE A 135 -7.92 4.92 -17.97
N SER A 136 -8.56 4.56 -19.07
CA SER A 136 -9.89 5.07 -19.43
C SER A 136 -11.00 4.66 -18.45
N TYR A 137 -10.77 3.64 -17.65
CA TYR A 137 -11.70 3.15 -16.60
C TYR A 137 -11.46 3.78 -15.23
N MET A 138 -10.31 4.45 -15.06
CA MET A 138 -9.97 5.09 -13.80
C MET A 138 -10.76 6.39 -13.60
N PRO A 139 -11.23 6.70 -12.39
CA PRO A 139 -11.99 7.91 -12.10
C PRO A 139 -11.22 9.19 -12.48
N ALA A 140 -11.93 10.12 -13.12
CA ALA A 140 -11.38 11.43 -13.43
C ALA A 140 -11.07 12.20 -12.14
N GLY A 141 -9.91 12.86 -12.09
CA GLY A 141 -9.47 13.63 -10.91
C GLY A 141 -8.56 12.84 -9.96
N TRP A 142 -8.40 11.53 -10.15
CA TRP A 142 -7.32 10.79 -9.50
C TRP A 142 -5.99 11.03 -10.20
N ILE A 143 -4.91 10.94 -9.46
CA ILE A 143 -3.54 10.97 -10.01
C ILE A 143 -3.21 9.55 -10.46
N ASN A 144 -3.45 9.26 -11.74
CA ASN A 144 -3.19 7.94 -12.32
C ASN A 144 -1.74 7.87 -12.81
N SER A 145 -1.00 6.92 -12.29
CA SER A 145 0.44 6.82 -12.49
C SER A 145 0.94 5.38 -12.50
N TYR A 146 2.19 5.22 -12.89
CA TYR A 146 2.91 3.95 -12.81
C TYR A 146 4.34 4.17 -12.32
N ASP A 147 4.96 3.12 -11.79
CA ASP A 147 6.38 3.13 -11.46
C ASP A 147 7.21 2.72 -12.67
N SER A 148 7.80 3.69 -13.35
CA SER A 148 8.61 3.43 -14.55
C SER A 148 9.94 2.71 -14.28
N THR A 149 10.32 2.59 -13.02
CA THR A 149 11.56 1.92 -12.59
C THR A 149 11.30 0.56 -11.96
N VAL A 150 10.03 0.25 -11.70
CA VAL A 150 9.61 -0.96 -10.97
C VAL A 150 10.28 -1.08 -9.60
N SER A 151 10.72 0.04 -9.02
CA SER A 151 11.42 0.09 -7.74
C SER A 151 10.51 -0.27 -6.56
N LEU A 152 9.22 0.06 -6.65
CA LEU A 152 8.23 -0.32 -5.64
C LEU A 152 8.22 -1.83 -5.40
N LYS A 153 8.38 -2.62 -6.46
CA LYS A 153 8.38 -4.08 -6.43
C LYS A 153 9.78 -4.63 -6.21
N ASN A 154 10.77 -4.19 -7.00
CA ASN A 154 12.11 -4.78 -6.98
C ASN A 154 12.90 -4.43 -5.72
N ASP A 155 12.73 -3.21 -5.19
CA ASP A 155 13.40 -2.75 -3.97
C ASP A 155 12.47 -2.90 -2.74
N GLU A 156 11.27 -3.44 -2.94
CA GLU A 156 10.27 -3.63 -1.88
C GLU A 156 10.09 -2.38 -0.99
N ILE A 157 10.02 -1.20 -1.62
CA ILE A 157 9.93 0.09 -0.92
C ILE A 157 8.69 0.14 -0.01
N TYR A 158 7.61 -0.50 -0.46
CA TYR A 158 6.39 -0.76 0.31
C TYR A 158 6.16 -2.26 0.43
N ASP A 159 5.60 -2.68 1.56
CA ASP A 159 5.15 -4.06 1.73
C ASP A 159 3.84 -4.28 0.94
N LEU A 160 3.97 -4.69 -0.32
CA LEU A 160 2.87 -4.97 -1.22
C LEU A 160 2.53 -6.47 -1.21
N LYS A 161 2.12 -7.01 -0.05
CA LYS A 161 1.76 -8.43 0.15
C LYS A 161 0.73 -8.94 -0.85
N ALA A 162 -0.21 -8.06 -1.17
CA ALA A 162 -1.30 -8.31 -2.12
C ALA A 162 -1.67 -7.01 -2.81
N ILE A 163 -2.31 -7.12 -3.98
CA ILE A 163 -2.92 -6.01 -4.69
C ILE A 163 -4.44 -6.25 -4.69
N PRO A 164 -5.26 -5.26 -4.32
CA PRO A 164 -4.93 -3.86 -4.01
C PRO A 164 -4.34 -3.65 -2.61
N THR A 165 -3.46 -2.64 -2.47
CA THR A 165 -2.97 -2.17 -1.17
C THR A 165 -3.25 -0.68 -1.01
N LEU A 166 -3.79 -0.28 0.14
CA LEU A 166 -4.15 1.10 0.47
C LEU A 166 -3.33 1.62 1.63
N TYR A 167 -2.76 2.83 1.46
CA TYR A 167 -2.15 3.61 2.54
C TYR A 167 -2.78 5.00 2.58
N LEU A 168 -3.12 5.48 3.76
CA LEU A 168 -3.54 6.88 3.94
C LEU A 168 -2.40 7.65 4.62
N LEU A 169 -2.03 8.78 4.02
CA LEU A 169 -0.98 9.65 4.50
C LEU A 169 -1.56 11.03 4.86
N ASP A 170 -0.98 11.67 5.88
CA ASP A 170 -1.28 13.06 6.21
C ASP A 170 -0.55 14.05 5.27
N LYS A 171 -0.70 15.35 5.53
CA LYS A 171 -0.07 16.43 4.77
C LYS A 171 1.46 16.37 4.78
N ASP A 172 2.05 15.84 5.86
CA ASP A 172 3.50 15.72 6.07
C ASP A 172 4.04 14.37 5.58
N LYS A 173 3.17 13.57 4.92
CA LYS A 173 3.45 12.22 4.41
C LYS A 173 3.74 11.19 5.50
N LYS A 174 3.25 11.42 6.72
CA LYS A 174 3.23 10.38 7.73
C LYS A 174 2.11 9.38 7.43
N VAL A 175 2.40 8.12 7.66
CA VAL A 175 1.42 7.04 7.48
C VAL A 175 0.37 7.13 8.58
N VAL A 176 -0.87 7.34 8.21
CA VAL A 176 -2.04 7.35 9.11
C VAL A 176 -2.69 5.97 9.13
N LEU A 177 -2.85 5.38 7.95
CA LEU A 177 -3.36 4.01 7.80
C LEU A 177 -2.43 3.24 6.86
N LYS A 178 -2.12 1.99 7.20
CA LYS A 178 -1.25 1.09 6.45
C LYS A 178 -1.98 -0.18 6.08
N ASP A 179 -1.97 -0.53 4.78
CA ASP A 179 -2.49 -1.77 4.23
C ASP A 179 -3.92 -2.07 4.74
N VAL A 180 -4.81 -1.13 4.52
CA VAL A 180 -6.16 -1.12 5.07
C VAL A 180 -7.23 -1.42 4.02
N THR A 181 -8.43 -1.75 4.49
CA THR A 181 -9.61 -1.93 3.66
C THR A 181 -10.26 -0.59 3.30
N PHE A 182 -11.10 -0.59 2.27
CA PHE A 182 -11.94 0.57 1.92
C PHE A 182 -12.73 1.10 3.12
N ASN A 183 -13.38 0.20 3.89
CA ASN A 183 -14.18 0.61 5.06
C ASN A 183 -13.35 1.33 6.12
N GLN A 184 -12.09 0.95 6.33
CA GLN A 184 -11.20 1.63 7.27
C GLN A 184 -10.81 3.03 6.77
N VAL A 185 -10.62 3.19 5.46
CA VAL A 185 -10.41 4.52 4.86
C VAL A 185 -11.65 5.38 5.03
N GLU A 186 -12.83 4.88 4.66
CA GLU A 186 -14.09 5.62 4.74
C GLU A 186 -14.45 6.03 6.17
N ASN A 187 -14.21 5.17 7.15
CA ASN A 187 -14.43 5.47 8.58
C ASN A 187 -13.48 6.54 9.13
N TYR A 188 -12.32 6.72 8.49
CA TYR A 188 -11.35 7.75 8.90
C TYR A 188 -11.74 9.14 8.35
N LEU A 189 -12.30 9.20 7.14
CA LEU A 189 -12.72 10.43 6.47
C LEU A 189 -13.98 11.01 7.06
#